data_485fbbe48e9c83730c486ad9a01b7e71
#
_entry.id   485fbbe48e9c83730c486ad9a01b7e71
#
_cell.length_a   1.000
_cell.length_b   1.000
_cell.length_c   1.000
_cell.angle_alpha   90.00
_cell.angle_beta   90.00
_cell.angle_gamma   90.00
#
_symmetry.space_group_name_H-M   'P 1'
#
loop_
_entity.id
_entity.type
_entity.pdbx_description
1 polymer ?
#
loop_
_entity_poly.entity_id
_entity_poly.type
_entity_poly.pdbx_seq_one_letter_code
_entity_poly.pdbx_strand_id
1 'polypeptide(L)'
;MSPGGPRRERHWQTSQERARVAAELIEEAESLTQTGAIATPRDVARDELPPPIRVAQPATTLSAAGTKAHLEPPEDPPTPVTPAPPAPASAVAPAEPGGPSSSEDPLYLSAREASERGETDRAAASYRDLLARDPKHVKARNNLALILDARGDRDGALAELDRALETEPDNAALLLNRAAILGATVRYAAAQRDLQRVLRAEPTNAAALFNLGIVLTRRGMWPEGVVQLKRAVEVEPGRAAAWYYLGEALNHMDDLAGALAAYERAVELQPANPKALYGIGKVLDRLNRPDEATAMYRRSREMTGR
;
A
#
# COMPACT_ATOMS: atom_id res chain seq x y z
N MET A 1 32.75 -42.98 22.32
CA MET A 1 33.25 -41.66 22.77
C MET A 1 33.59 -40.87 21.53
N SER A 2 32.73 -39.94 21.18
CA SER A 2 33.03 -38.89 20.20
C SER A 2 32.26 -37.65 20.62
N PRO A 3 32.88 -36.49 20.79
CA PRO A 3 32.25 -35.28 21.32
C PRO A 3 31.54 -34.54 20.21
N GLY A 4 30.34 -34.10 20.54
CA GLY A 4 29.53 -33.23 19.69
C GLY A 4 30.15 -31.86 19.49
N GLY A 5 30.19 -31.40 18.25
CA GLY A 5 30.58 -30.04 17.90
C GLY A 5 29.49 -29.04 18.30
N PRO A 6 29.85 -27.79 18.62
CA PRO A 6 28.91 -26.82 19.10
C PRO A 6 28.01 -26.32 17.94
N ARG A 7 26.70 -26.40 18.16
CA ARG A 7 25.71 -25.67 17.34
C ARG A 7 25.97 -24.18 17.49
N ARG A 8 26.35 -23.51 16.39
CA ARG A 8 26.39 -22.06 16.32
C ARG A 8 24.95 -21.53 16.39
N GLU A 9 24.53 -21.11 17.57
CA GLU A 9 23.36 -20.23 17.74
C GLU A 9 23.68 -18.90 17.05
N ARG A 10 22.98 -18.59 15.97
CA ARG A 10 23.01 -17.26 15.38
C ARG A 10 22.23 -16.34 16.31
N HIS A 11 22.94 -15.60 17.16
CA HIS A 11 22.38 -14.48 17.92
C HIS A 11 21.85 -13.44 16.93
N TRP A 12 20.58 -13.15 17.04
CA TRP A 12 19.95 -12.06 16.31
C TRP A 12 20.51 -10.74 16.82
N GLN A 13 21.04 -9.95 15.88
CA GLN A 13 21.58 -8.62 16.14
C GLN A 13 20.58 -7.74 16.89
N THR A 14 21.06 -6.96 17.84
CA THR A 14 20.24 -6.11 18.69
C THR A 14 19.51 -5.02 17.89
N SER A 15 18.41 -4.50 18.43
CA SER A 15 17.62 -3.43 17.80
C SER A 15 18.47 -2.20 17.43
N GLN A 16 19.57 -1.96 18.14
CA GLN A 16 20.51 -0.87 17.86
C GLN A 16 21.36 -1.08 16.59
N GLU A 17 21.78 -2.31 16.30
CA GLU A 17 22.52 -2.63 15.06
C GLU A 17 21.61 -2.52 13.83
N ARG A 18 20.33 -2.88 13.98
CA ARG A 18 19.34 -2.72 12.91
C ARG A 18 19.04 -1.24 12.62
N ALA A 19 18.95 -0.42 13.66
CA ALA A 19 18.78 1.03 13.53
C ALA A 19 20.00 1.68 12.86
N ARG A 20 21.21 1.18 13.11
CA ARG A 20 22.43 1.68 12.48
C ARG A 20 22.49 1.36 10.99
N VAL A 21 22.15 0.13 10.58
CA VAL A 21 22.09 -0.25 9.17
C VAL A 21 21.02 0.54 8.42
N ALA A 22 19.88 0.82 9.07
CA ALA A 22 18.84 1.67 8.48
C ALA A 22 19.33 3.11 8.30
N ALA A 23 20.09 3.66 9.27
CA ALA A 23 20.66 5.00 9.16
C ALA A 23 21.73 5.11 8.06
N GLU A 24 22.60 4.12 7.92
CA GLU A 24 23.61 4.07 6.84
C GLU A 24 22.98 4.03 5.45
N LEU A 25 21.87 3.29 5.29
CA LEU A 25 21.13 3.24 4.01
C LEU A 25 20.39 4.55 3.69
N ILE A 26 19.99 5.31 4.71
CA ILE A 26 19.38 6.65 4.54
C ILE A 26 20.44 7.65 4.08
N GLU A 27 21.62 7.63 4.69
CA GLU A 27 22.74 8.51 4.36
C GLU A 27 23.26 8.26 2.94
N GLU A 28 23.28 7.00 2.49
CA GLU A 28 23.64 6.63 1.11
C GLU A 28 22.59 7.11 0.09
N ALA A 29 21.30 7.03 0.42
CA ALA A 29 20.21 7.53 -0.42
C ALA A 29 20.19 9.06 -0.52
N GLU A 30 20.52 9.78 0.56
CA GLU A 30 20.65 11.24 0.56
C GLU A 30 21.88 11.70 -0.22
N SER A 31 23.00 10.97 -0.16
CA SER A 31 24.19 11.23 -0.95
C SER A 31 23.95 11.12 -2.44
N LEU A 32 23.15 10.17 -2.88
CA LEU A 32 22.79 9.98 -4.31
C LEU A 32 21.86 11.09 -4.83
N THR A 33 21.08 11.73 -3.98
CA THR A 33 20.22 12.87 -4.35
C THR A 33 21.00 14.19 -4.42
N GLN A 34 22.09 14.33 -3.67
CA GLN A 34 22.91 15.55 -3.68
C GLN A 34 23.92 15.60 -4.82
N THR A 35 24.28 14.49 -5.44
CA THR A 35 25.30 14.44 -6.51
C THR A 35 24.77 14.73 -7.92
N GLY A 36 23.54 15.19 -8.11
CA GLY A 36 23.10 15.80 -9.35
C GLY A 36 23.16 14.92 -10.62
N ALA A 37 23.18 13.59 -10.49
CA ALA A 37 23.30 12.64 -11.59
C ALA A 37 21.94 12.14 -12.12
N ILE A 38 20.92 13.01 -12.15
CA ILE A 38 19.69 12.75 -12.90
C ILE A 38 19.52 13.88 -13.90
N ALA A 39 19.86 13.59 -15.15
CA ALA A 39 19.63 14.47 -16.28
C ALA A 39 18.13 14.73 -16.45
N THR A 40 17.76 16.00 -16.60
CA THR A 40 16.39 16.41 -16.93
C THR A 40 16.04 15.94 -18.35
N PRO A 41 14.79 15.51 -18.61
CA PRO A 41 14.38 15.08 -19.94
C PRO A 41 14.02 16.29 -20.82
N ARG A 42 15.03 16.95 -21.35
CA ARG A 42 14.95 17.83 -22.50
C ARG A 42 16.27 17.68 -23.26
N ASP A 43 16.19 16.99 -24.36
CA ASP A 43 17.17 16.83 -25.44
C ASP A 43 17.41 15.35 -25.78
N VAL A 44 16.37 14.70 -26.31
CA VAL A 44 16.59 13.60 -27.26
C VAL A 44 15.77 13.93 -28.50
N ALA A 45 16.51 14.48 -29.44
CA ALA A 45 16.08 14.66 -30.81
C ALA A 45 15.76 13.31 -31.46
N ARG A 46 14.78 13.33 -32.35
CA ARG A 46 14.43 12.29 -33.32
C ARG A 46 15.69 11.73 -33.99
N ASP A 47 15.89 10.41 -33.84
CA ASP A 47 16.46 9.63 -34.93
C ASP A 47 16.20 8.13 -34.72
N GLU A 48 15.63 7.58 -35.76
CA GLU A 48 15.63 6.21 -36.29
C GLU A 48 15.34 5.00 -35.35
N LEU A 49 14.13 4.49 -35.52
CA LEU A 49 13.74 3.15 -35.11
C LEU A 49 14.42 2.07 -36.00
N PRO A 50 15.09 1.06 -35.44
CA PRO A 50 15.56 -0.08 -36.20
C PRO A 50 14.39 -1.02 -36.61
N PRO A 51 14.52 -1.75 -37.76
CA PRO A 51 13.48 -2.57 -38.30
C PRO A 51 13.20 -3.82 -37.45
N PRO A 52 11.97 -4.41 -37.54
CA PRO A 52 11.56 -5.52 -36.71
C PRO A 52 12.34 -6.80 -37.06
N ILE A 53 12.86 -7.48 -36.02
CA ILE A 53 13.54 -8.76 -36.13
C ILE A 53 12.49 -9.85 -36.39
N ARG A 54 12.61 -10.53 -37.55
CA ARG A 54 11.86 -11.76 -37.86
C ARG A 54 12.35 -12.90 -36.98
N VAL A 55 11.51 -13.42 -36.12
CA VAL A 55 11.73 -14.65 -35.39
C VAL A 55 11.44 -15.83 -36.30
N ALA A 56 12.49 -16.62 -36.61
CA ALA A 56 12.38 -17.89 -37.31
C ALA A 56 11.85 -18.97 -36.35
N GLN A 57 10.89 -19.76 -36.83
CA GLN A 57 10.39 -20.94 -36.11
C GLN A 57 11.45 -22.07 -36.16
N PRO A 58 11.75 -22.76 -35.07
CA PRO A 58 12.51 -23.99 -35.16
C PRO A 58 11.61 -25.21 -35.35
N ALA A 59 12.07 -26.07 -36.23
CA ALA A 59 11.46 -27.33 -36.59
C ALA A 59 11.50 -28.33 -35.46
N THR A 60 10.48 -29.17 -35.42
CA THR A 60 10.26 -30.36 -34.59
C THR A 60 11.33 -31.40 -34.77
N THR A 61 11.95 -31.87 -33.67
CA THR A 61 12.44 -33.28 -33.59
C THR A 61 12.19 -33.82 -32.19
N LEU A 62 11.45 -34.91 -32.14
CA LEU A 62 11.19 -35.75 -30.98
C LEU A 62 12.44 -36.47 -30.56
N SER A 63 12.79 -36.50 -29.28
CA SER A 63 13.48 -37.60 -28.65
C SER A 63 13.12 -37.69 -27.17
N ALA A 64 12.71 -38.90 -26.80
CA ALA A 64 12.29 -39.27 -25.47
C ALA A 64 13.49 -39.50 -24.55
N ALA A 65 13.43 -39.10 -23.31
CA ALA A 65 13.66 -39.83 -22.06
C ALA A 65 13.94 -38.89 -20.88
N GLY A 66 13.29 -39.14 -19.76
CA GLY A 66 13.71 -38.60 -18.45
C GLY A 66 12.64 -37.76 -17.73
N THR A 67 11.63 -38.44 -17.23
CA THR A 67 10.60 -37.89 -16.35
C THR A 67 11.20 -37.49 -14.99
N LYS A 68 11.64 -36.26 -14.85
CA LYS A 68 11.64 -35.58 -13.54
C LYS A 68 10.35 -34.76 -13.50
N ALA A 69 9.46 -35.17 -12.62
CA ALA A 69 8.27 -34.40 -12.33
C ALA A 69 8.70 -33.01 -11.78
N HIS A 70 8.82 -32.07 -12.66
CA HIS A 70 8.91 -30.67 -12.31
C HIS A 70 7.48 -30.29 -11.89
N LEU A 71 7.25 -30.17 -10.59
CA LEU A 71 6.03 -29.55 -10.08
C LEU A 71 6.07 -28.10 -10.58
N GLU A 72 5.28 -27.83 -11.60
CA GLU A 72 5.02 -26.43 -12.01
C GLU A 72 4.63 -25.64 -10.76
N PRO A 73 5.18 -24.46 -10.56
CA PRO A 73 4.69 -23.58 -9.52
C PRO A 73 3.18 -23.42 -9.74
N PRO A 74 2.35 -23.51 -8.69
CA PRO A 74 0.91 -23.39 -8.86
C PRO A 74 0.64 -22.10 -9.64
N GLU A 75 -0.16 -22.22 -10.71
CA GLU A 75 -0.62 -21.05 -11.50
C GLU A 75 -0.98 -19.95 -10.53
N ASP A 76 -0.46 -18.75 -10.78
CA ASP A 76 -0.80 -17.58 -9.99
C ASP A 76 -2.33 -17.61 -9.78
N PRO A 77 -2.82 -17.56 -8.54
CA PRO A 77 -4.26 -17.46 -8.34
C PRO A 77 -4.71 -16.31 -9.23
N PRO A 78 -5.74 -16.50 -10.07
CA PRO A 78 -6.12 -15.51 -11.07
C PRO A 78 -6.10 -14.17 -10.38
N THR A 79 -5.19 -13.31 -10.81
CA THR A 79 -5.09 -11.97 -10.24
C THR A 79 -6.49 -11.43 -10.27
N PRO A 80 -7.17 -11.26 -9.12
CA PRO A 80 -8.40 -10.53 -9.14
C PRO A 80 -8.00 -9.16 -9.65
N VAL A 81 -8.45 -8.83 -10.85
CA VAL A 81 -8.33 -7.49 -11.45
C VAL A 81 -9.21 -6.51 -10.67
N THR A 82 -9.69 -6.93 -9.54
CA THR A 82 -10.25 -6.08 -8.49
C THR A 82 -9.07 -5.64 -7.64
N PRO A 83 -8.72 -4.33 -7.67
CA PRO A 83 -7.86 -3.80 -6.62
C PRO A 83 -8.49 -4.28 -5.31
N ALA A 84 -7.71 -5.00 -4.49
CA ALA A 84 -8.13 -5.23 -3.11
C ALA A 84 -8.56 -3.86 -2.59
N PRO A 85 -9.76 -3.71 -2.02
CA PRO A 85 -10.14 -2.43 -1.45
C PRO A 85 -8.95 -2.00 -0.60
N PRO A 86 -8.51 -0.73 -0.69
CA PRO A 86 -7.50 -0.25 0.22
C PRO A 86 -7.93 -0.76 1.58
N ALA A 87 -7.00 -1.41 2.31
CA ALA A 87 -7.29 -1.83 3.67
C ALA A 87 -7.99 -0.65 4.31
N PRO A 88 -9.18 -0.80 4.91
CA PRO A 88 -9.98 0.33 5.33
C PRO A 88 -9.01 1.30 5.98
N ALA A 89 -8.88 2.48 5.40
CA ALA A 89 -7.99 3.50 5.91
C ALA A 89 -8.34 3.53 7.38
N SER A 90 -7.42 3.14 8.26
CA SER A 90 -7.69 3.06 9.70
C SER A 90 -8.39 4.33 9.99
N ALA A 91 -9.67 4.24 10.40
CA ALA A 91 -10.54 5.39 10.51
C ALA A 91 -9.71 6.46 11.19
N VAL A 92 -9.34 7.48 10.41
CA VAL A 92 -8.59 8.61 10.95
C VAL A 92 -9.47 9.08 12.07
N ALA A 93 -8.95 9.04 13.29
CA ALA A 93 -9.67 9.48 14.47
C ALA A 93 -10.34 10.81 14.13
N PRO A 94 -11.60 11.02 14.52
CA PRO A 94 -12.32 12.23 14.16
C PRO A 94 -11.43 13.43 14.47
N ALA A 95 -11.18 14.26 13.47
CA ALA A 95 -10.35 15.45 13.58
C ALA A 95 -10.81 16.26 14.78
N GLU A 96 -9.95 16.44 15.77
CA GLU A 96 -10.17 17.36 16.89
C GLU A 96 -9.81 18.80 16.46
N PRO A 97 -10.27 19.87 17.16
CA PRO A 97 -11.37 20.73 16.73
C PRO A 97 -10.89 22.08 16.25
N GLY A 98 -11.49 22.57 15.18
CA GLY A 98 -11.44 23.98 14.82
C GLY A 98 -12.85 24.58 14.82
N GLY A 99 -13.22 25.31 15.86
CA GLY A 99 -14.40 26.16 15.90
C GLY A 99 -15.60 25.63 16.68
N PRO A 100 -16.24 26.47 17.50
CA PRO A 100 -17.40 26.07 18.28
C PRO A 100 -18.65 26.02 17.40
N SER A 101 -19.36 24.92 17.41
CA SER A 101 -20.81 24.72 17.21
C SER A 101 -21.28 23.59 16.31
N SER A 102 -20.49 23.08 15.35
CA SER A 102 -21.03 22.08 14.41
C SER A 102 -21.03 20.63 14.90
N SER A 103 -20.28 20.32 15.96
CA SER A 103 -20.19 18.93 16.50
C SER A 103 -21.27 18.62 17.56
N GLU A 104 -22.04 19.64 17.98
CA GLU A 104 -23.10 19.51 18.99
C GLU A 104 -24.51 19.49 18.37
N ASP A 105 -24.63 19.58 17.03
CA ASP A 105 -25.95 19.47 16.39
C ASP A 105 -26.58 18.10 16.71
N PRO A 106 -27.79 18.05 17.29
CA PRO A 106 -28.45 16.80 17.62
C PRO A 106 -28.62 15.85 16.43
N LEU A 107 -28.76 16.38 15.22
CA LEU A 107 -28.85 15.57 14.00
C LEU A 107 -27.49 14.95 13.68
N TYR A 108 -26.38 15.69 13.84
CA TYR A 108 -25.04 15.13 13.65
C TYR A 108 -24.75 14.01 14.63
N LEU A 109 -25.06 14.22 15.91
CA LEU A 109 -24.87 13.20 16.95
C LEU A 109 -25.72 11.97 16.68
N SER A 110 -27.00 12.14 16.33
CA SER A 110 -27.89 11.03 15.98
C SER A 110 -27.40 10.25 14.74
N ALA A 111 -26.92 10.96 13.72
CA ALA A 111 -26.37 10.34 12.52
C ALA A 111 -25.09 9.53 12.82
N ARG A 112 -24.20 10.08 13.68
CA ARG A 112 -22.99 9.39 14.13
C ARG A 112 -23.31 8.15 14.92
N GLU A 113 -24.23 8.22 15.89
CA GLU A 113 -24.68 7.05 16.65
C GLU A 113 -25.31 5.98 15.74
N ALA A 114 -26.10 6.37 14.75
CA ALA A 114 -26.65 5.42 13.77
C ALA A 114 -25.54 4.74 12.98
N SER A 115 -24.50 5.50 12.58
CA SER A 115 -23.33 4.96 11.89
C SER A 115 -22.55 3.98 12.77
N GLU A 116 -22.31 4.31 14.04
CA GLU A 116 -21.63 3.45 15.01
C GLU A 116 -22.40 2.14 15.27
N ARG A 117 -23.73 2.16 15.19
CA ARG A 117 -24.59 0.97 15.28
C ARG A 117 -24.69 0.17 13.97
N GLY A 118 -24.05 0.64 12.90
CA GLY A 118 -24.13 0.00 11.58
C GLY A 118 -25.44 0.29 10.83
N GLU A 119 -26.28 1.19 11.33
CA GLU A 119 -27.54 1.63 10.71
C GLU A 119 -27.25 2.62 9.57
N THR A 120 -26.49 2.18 8.56
CA THR A 120 -25.90 3.04 7.52
C THR A 120 -26.93 3.82 6.72
N ASP A 121 -28.14 3.25 6.47
CA ASP A 121 -29.20 3.94 5.76
C ASP A 121 -29.75 5.13 6.55
N ARG A 122 -29.97 4.91 7.83
CA ARG A 122 -30.44 5.93 8.76
C ARG A 122 -29.39 7.03 8.93
N ALA A 123 -28.12 6.64 9.10
CA ALA A 123 -27.03 7.60 9.21
C ALA A 123 -26.94 8.47 7.97
N ALA A 124 -26.98 7.88 6.75
CA ALA A 124 -26.93 8.61 5.50
C ALA A 124 -28.12 9.57 5.32
N ALA A 125 -29.35 9.16 5.71
CA ALA A 125 -30.51 10.02 5.69
C ALA A 125 -30.33 11.21 6.64
N SER A 126 -29.95 10.97 7.90
CA SER A 126 -29.74 12.03 8.90
C SER A 126 -28.62 13.00 8.50
N TYR A 127 -27.52 12.54 7.86
CA TYR A 127 -26.50 13.44 7.32
C TYR A 127 -27.03 14.28 6.18
N ARG A 128 -27.88 13.73 5.27
CA ARG A 128 -28.52 14.54 4.21
C ARG A 128 -29.47 15.59 4.76
N ASP A 129 -30.26 15.23 5.77
CA ASP A 129 -31.18 16.17 6.43
C ASP A 129 -30.40 17.30 7.11
N LEU A 130 -29.28 16.99 7.76
CA LEU A 130 -28.38 17.99 8.32
C LEU A 130 -27.80 18.90 7.21
N LEU A 131 -27.32 18.32 6.13
CA LEU A 131 -26.74 19.07 5.00
C LEU A 131 -27.75 19.90 4.22
N ALA A 132 -29.05 19.55 4.29
CA ALA A 132 -30.12 20.39 3.75
C ALA A 132 -30.31 21.70 4.58
N ARG A 133 -29.99 21.66 5.89
CA ARG A 133 -30.06 22.82 6.80
C ARG A 133 -28.76 23.61 6.84
N ASP A 134 -27.64 22.89 6.91
CA ASP A 134 -26.27 23.43 6.91
C ASP A 134 -25.44 22.80 5.77
N PRO A 135 -25.52 23.38 4.57
CA PRO A 135 -24.75 22.89 3.41
C PRO A 135 -23.24 22.95 3.57
N LYS A 136 -22.71 23.70 4.55
CA LYS A 136 -21.27 23.84 4.80
C LYS A 136 -20.74 22.93 5.91
N HIS A 137 -21.56 22.05 6.44
CA HIS A 137 -21.17 21.14 7.52
C HIS A 137 -20.15 20.08 7.05
N VAL A 138 -18.87 20.42 7.14
CA VAL A 138 -17.74 19.62 6.62
C VAL A 138 -17.73 18.19 7.17
N LYS A 139 -17.88 18.02 8.49
CA LYS A 139 -17.86 16.69 9.13
C LYS A 139 -19.00 15.79 8.63
N ALA A 140 -20.20 16.34 8.42
CA ALA A 140 -21.33 15.58 7.89
C ALA A 140 -21.09 15.12 6.45
N ARG A 141 -20.51 16.00 5.59
CA ARG A 141 -20.13 15.62 4.24
C ARG A 141 -19.10 14.52 4.21
N ASN A 142 -18.05 14.64 5.05
CA ASN A 142 -17.02 13.59 5.17
C ASN A 142 -17.63 12.23 5.55
N ASN A 143 -18.49 12.22 6.58
CA ASN A 143 -19.08 10.97 7.05
C ASN A 143 -20.09 10.39 6.05
N LEU A 144 -20.86 11.25 5.36
CA LEU A 144 -21.72 10.81 4.26
C LEU A 144 -20.90 10.20 3.12
N ALA A 145 -19.78 10.81 2.76
CA ALA A 145 -18.88 10.30 1.73
C ALA A 145 -18.34 8.90 2.08
N LEU A 146 -17.94 8.66 3.34
CA LEU A 146 -17.48 7.35 3.79
C LEU A 146 -18.60 6.28 3.68
N ILE A 147 -19.84 6.64 4.01
CA ILE A 147 -20.99 5.75 3.85
C ILE A 147 -21.25 5.46 2.36
N LEU A 148 -21.18 6.47 1.49
CA LEU A 148 -21.38 6.30 0.04
C LEU A 148 -20.30 5.40 -0.56
N ASP A 149 -19.03 5.59 -0.20
CA ASP A 149 -17.93 4.72 -0.66
C ASP A 149 -18.11 3.27 -0.21
N ALA A 150 -18.49 3.06 1.07
CA ALA A 150 -18.77 1.71 1.59
C ALA A 150 -19.91 1.00 0.85
N ARG A 151 -20.85 1.75 0.24
CA ARG A 151 -21.93 1.24 -0.61
C ARG A 151 -21.54 1.08 -2.08
N GLY A 152 -20.32 1.48 -2.44
CA GLY A 152 -19.83 1.46 -3.82
C GLY A 152 -20.20 2.70 -4.65
N ASP A 153 -20.93 3.66 -4.09
CA ASP A 153 -21.22 4.96 -4.73
C ASP A 153 -20.00 5.89 -4.58
N ARG A 154 -18.95 5.58 -5.31
CA ARG A 154 -17.69 6.31 -5.26
C ARG A 154 -17.78 7.71 -5.86
N ASP A 155 -18.60 7.88 -6.88
CA ASP A 155 -18.78 9.19 -7.51
C ASP A 155 -19.58 10.13 -6.58
N GLY A 156 -20.62 9.63 -5.90
CA GLY A 156 -21.30 10.36 -4.86
C GLY A 156 -20.39 10.73 -3.69
N ALA A 157 -19.53 9.78 -3.25
CA ALA A 157 -18.56 10.03 -2.20
C ALA A 157 -17.56 11.13 -2.58
N LEU A 158 -17.01 11.08 -3.80
CA LEU A 158 -16.10 12.12 -4.30
C LEU A 158 -16.79 13.48 -4.37
N ALA A 159 -18.04 13.54 -4.83
CA ALA A 159 -18.79 14.80 -4.89
C ALA A 159 -18.99 15.45 -3.51
N GLU A 160 -19.28 14.63 -2.46
CA GLU A 160 -19.40 15.19 -1.11
C GLU A 160 -18.05 15.64 -0.54
N LEU A 161 -16.94 14.91 -0.82
CA LEU A 161 -15.59 15.34 -0.42
C LEU A 161 -15.14 16.60 -1.16
N ASP A 162 -15.46 16.75 -2.44
CA ASP A 162 -15.15 17.95 -3.22
C ASP A 162 -15.83 19.17 -2.63
N ARG A 163 -17.14 19.07 -2.29
CA ARG A 163 -17.88 20.14 -1.63
C ARG A 163 -17.34 20.46 -0.22
N ALA A 164 -16.87 19.43 0.51
CA ALA A 164 -16.23 19.66 1.81
C ALA A 164 -14.91 20.42 1.67
N LEU A 165 -14.13 20.10 0.64
CA LEU A 165 -12.85 20.75 0.34
C LEU A 165 -13.01 22.16 -0.25
N GLU A 166 -14.18 22.55 -0.77
CA GLU A 166 -14.48 23.94 -1.08
C GLU A 166 -14.51 24.81 0.20
N THR A 167 -14.93 24.21 1.32
CA THR A 167 -15.00 24.90 2.63
C THR A 167 -13.67 24.84 3.37
N GLU A 168 -13.04 23.67 3.40
CA GLU A 168 -11.76 23.41 4.07
C GLU A 168 -10.74 22.80 3.10
N PRO A 169 -10.12 23.61 2.24
CA PRO A 169 -9.27 23.09 1.16
C PRO A 169 -8.06 22.26 1.61
N ASP A 170 -7.47 22.54 2.77
CA ASP A 170 -6.26 21.91 3.28
C ASP A 170 -6.54 20.89 4.40
N ASN A 171 -7.82 20.51 4.59
CA ASN A 171 -8.16 19.52 5.60
C ASN A 171 -7.57 18.16 5.23
N ALA A 172 -6.59 17.70 6.03
CA ALA A 172 -5.84 16.47 5.78
C ALA A 172 -6.75 15.23 5.74
N ALA A 173 -7.77 15.14 6.61
CA ALA A 173 -8.69 14.00 6.65
C ALA A 173 -9.52 13.90 5.36
N LEU A 174 -10.02 15.02 4.84
CA LEU A 174 -10.76 15.06 3.57
C LEU A 174 -9.88 14.65 2.39
N LEU A 175 -8.67 15.21 2.32
CA LEU A 175 -7.70 14.90 1.27
C LEU A 175 -7.29 13.43 1.30
N LEU A 176 -7.05 12.85 2.48
CA LEU A 176 -6.74 11.42 2.65
C LEU A 176 -7.90 10.53 2.19
N ASN A 177 -9.13 10.85 2.60
CA ASN A 177 -10.31 10.09 2.21
C ASN A 177 -10.55 10.17 0.70
N ARG A 178 -10.45 11.39 0.10
CA ARG A 178 -10.57 11.56 -1.34
C ARG A 178 -9.48 10.81 -2.10
N ALA A 179 -8.23 10.88 -1.64
CA ALA A 179 -7.11 10.16 -2.26
C ALA A 179 -7.30 8.64 -2.21
N ALA A 180 -7.86 8.08 -1.14
CA ALA A 180 -8.17 6.66 -1.03
C ALA A 180 -9.20 6.23 -2.10
N ILE A 181 -10.29 6.97 -2.25
CA ILE A 181 -11.33 6.70 -3.26
C ILE A 181 -10.77 6.89 -4.68
N LEU A 182 -10.00 7.95 -4.92
CA LEU A 182 -9.33 8.19 -6.20
C LEU A 182 -8.35 7.06 -6.56
N GLY A 183 -7.60 6.56 -5.58
CA GLY A 183 -6.72 5.40 -5.75
C GLY A 183 -7.51 4.13 -6.11
N ALA A 184 -8.63 3.88 -5.44
CA ALA A 184 -9.52 2.75 -5.72
C ALA A 184 -10.20 2.84 -7.09
N THR A 185 -10.35 4.05 -7.64
CA THR A 185 -10.91 4.31 -8.99
C THR A 185 -9.85 4.52 -10.07
N VAL A 186 -8.60 4.14 -9.80
CA VAL A 186 -7.46 4.23 -10.74
C VAL A 186 -7.13 5.69 -11.14
N ARG A 187 -7.67 6.68 -10.46
CA ARG A 187 -7.38 8.11 -10.67
C ARG A 187 -6.10 8.52 -9.93
N TYR A 188 -5.01 7.75 -10.12
CA TYR A 188 -3.78 7.85 -9.32
C TYR A 188 -3.13 9.23 -9.34
N ALA A 189 -3.16 9.94 -10.47
CA ALA A 189 -2.55 11.28 -10.55
C ALA A 189 -3.27 12.30 -9.66
N ALA A 190 -4.58 12.18 -9.50
CA ALA A 190 -5.35 13.03 -8.59
C ALA A 190 -5.09 12.64 -7.13
N ALA A 191 -5.11 11.33 -6.82
CA ALA A 191 -4.76 10.82 -5.50
C ALA A 191 -3.37 11.31 -5.05
N GLN A 192 -2.39 11.25 -5.93
CA GLN A 192 -1.04 11.71 -5.64
C GLN A 192 -1.00 13.20 -5.29
N ARG A 193 -1.74 14.05 -6.02
CA ARG A 193 -1.79 15.50 -5.72
C ARG A 193 -2.34 15.78 -4.33
N ASP A 194 -3.41 15.08 -3.94
CA ASP A 194 -4.02 15.24 -2.62
C ASP A 194 -3.06 14.81 -1.51
N LEU A 195 -2.43 13.63 -1.65
CA LEU A 195 -1.46 13.11 -0.69
C LEU A 195 -0.24 14.01 -0.55
N GLN A 196 0.28 14.54 -1.66
CA GLN A 196 1.37 15.51 -1.63
C GLN A 196 0.96 16.82 -0.95
N ARG A 197 -0.32 17.22 -1.06
CA ARG A 197 -0.84 18.39 -0.35
C ARG A 197 -0.83 18.16 1.17
N VAL A 198 -1.28 16.99 1.62
CA VAL A 198 -1.18 16.60 3.04
C VAL A 198 0.27 16.61 3.51
N LEU A 199 1.19 15.99 2.75
CA LEU A 199 2.60 15.87 3.15
C LEU A 199 3.37 17.20 3.13
N ARG A 200 2.89 18.24 2.44
CA ARG A 200 3.45 19.59 2.55
C ARG A 200 3.14 20.25 3.90
N ALA A 201 1.96 19.99 4.46
CA ALA A 201 1.56 20.51 5.77
C ALA A 201 2.06 19.61 6.90
N GLU A 202 2.01 18.30 6.70
CA GLU A 202 2.32 17.26 7.68
C GLU A 202 3.32 16.25 7.09
N PRO A 203 4.62 16.56 7.04
CA PRO A 203 5.63 15.72 6.38
C PRO A 203 5.76 14.30 6.93
N THR A 204 5.34 14.08 8.17
CA THR A 204 5.38 12.79 8.87
C THR A 204 4.01 12.13 9.01
N ASN A 205 3.01 12.55 8.22
CA ASN A 205 1.70 11.90 8.24
C ASN A 205 1.81 10.48 7.67
N ALA A 206 1.80 9.48 8.56
CA ALA A 206 2.00 8.07 8.20
C ALA A 206 0.97 7.55 7.21
N ALA A 207 -0.29 7.98 7.30
CA ALA A 207 -1.34 7.58 6.38
C ALA A 207 -1.10 8.15 4.98
N ALA A 208 -0.67 9.41 4.88
CA ALA A 208 -0.34 10.03 3.61
C ALA A 208 0.89 9.39 2.95
N LEU A 209 1.95 9.13 3.72
CA LEU A 209 3.15 8.43 3.24
C LEU A 209 2.82 7.03 2.71
N PHE A 210 2.06 6.26 3.47
CA PHE A 210 1.62 4.92 3.11
C PHE A 210 0.78 4.92 1.82
N ASN A 211 -0.25 5.75 1.76
CA ASN A 211 -1.12 5.83 0.59
C ASN A 211 -0.38 6.36 -0.64
N LEU A 212 0.53 7.33 -0.47
CA LEU A 212 1.36 7.83 -1.57
C LEU A 212 2.29 6.74 -2.11
N GLY A 213 2.90 5.95 -1.22
CA GLY A 213 3.71 4.81 -1.61
C GLY A 213 2.93 3.82 -2.47
N ILE A 214 1.71 3.44 -2.06
CA ILE A 214 0.83 2.57 -2.85
C ILE A 214 0.48 3.20 -4.20
N VAL A 215 0.08 4.46 -4.22
CA VAL A 215 -0.29 5.15 -5.46
C VAL A 215 0.87 5.19 -6.44
N LEU A 216 2.09 5.46 -5.97
CA LEU A 216 3.29 5.48 -6.80
C LEU A 216 3.61 4.09 -7.36
N THR A 217 3.57 3.04 -6.54
CA THR A 217 3.80 1.66 -7.01
C THR A 217 2.77 1.22 -8.03
N ARG A 218 1.50 1.58 -7.85
CA ARG A 218 0.42 1.31 -8.84
C ARG A 218 0.61 2.06 -10.15
N ARG A 219 1.34 3.17 -10.14
CA ARG A 219 1.75 3.91 -11.35
C ARG A 219 3.02 3.36 -12.00
N GLY A 220 3.64 2.33 -11.43
CA GLY A 220 4.92 1.78 -11.87
C GLY A 220 6.14 2.59 -11.43
N MET A 221 5.95 3.60 -10.58
CA MET A 221 7.03 4.43 -10.01
C MET A 221 7.57 3.76 -8.75
N TRP A 222 8.22 2.61 -8.96
CA TRP A 222 8.65 1.73 -7.87
C TRP A 222 9.67 2.38 -6.94
N PRO A 223 10.74 3.05 -7.45
CA PRO A 223 11.75 3.68 -6.58
C PRO A 223 11.14 4.72 -5.66
N GLU A 224 10.30 5.61 -6.20
CA GLU A 224 9.64 6.66 -5.43
C GLU A 224 8.63 6.06 -4.44
N GLY A 225 7.96 4.99 -4.84
CA GLY A 225 7.05 4.24 -3.96
C GLY A 225 7.78 3.65 -2.76
N VAL A 226 8.96 3.03 -2.98
CA VAL A 226 9.82 2.49 -1.91
C VAL A 226 10.23 3.57 -0.94
N VAL A 227 10.62 4.76 -1.42
CA VAL A 227 10.99 5.89 -0.55
C VAL A 227 9.84 6.26 0.39
N GLN A 228 8.62 6.40 -0.14
CA GLN A 228 7.48 6.78 0.71
C GLN A 228 7.07 5.65 1.67
N LEU A 229 7.14 4.39 1.23
CA LEU A 229 6.83 3.24 2.09
C LEU A 229 7.87 3.05 3.20
N LYS A 230 9.17 3.28 2.93
CA LYS A 230 10.21 3.28 3.96
C LYS A 230 9.90 4.35 5.02
N ARG A 231 9.62 5.57 4.62
CA ARG A 231 9.21 6.63 5.55
C ARG A 231 7.95 6.28 6.34
N ALA A 232 6.97 5.63 5.70
CA ALA A 232 5.76 5.21 6.39
C ALA A 232 6.04 4.19 7.50
N VAL A 233 6.92 3.20 7.27
CA VAL A 233 7.29 2.21 8.29
C VAL A 233 8.22 2.77 9.37
N GLU A 234 8.97 3.82 9.08
CA GLU A 234 9.75 4.57 10.08
C GLU A 234 8.84 5.31 11.04
N VAL A 235 7.81 5.99 10.53
CA VAL A 235 6.84 6.74 11.35
C VAL A 235 5.90 5.82 12.10
N GLU A 236 5.42 4.75 11.46
CA GLU A 236 4.47 3.78 12.04
C GLU A 236 4.99 2.33 11.85
N PRO A 237 5.97 1.89 12.66
CA PRO A 237 6.60 0.56 12.52
C PRO A 237 5.64 -0.61 12.74
N GLY A 238 4.52 -0.38 13.43
CA GLY A 238 3.48 -1.37 13.72
C GLY A 238 2.51 -1.64 12.57
N ARG A 239 2.55 -0.89 11.48
CA ARG A 239 1.63 -1.05 10.35
C ARG A 239 2.06 -2.20 9.44
N ALA A 240 1.56 -3.42 9.68
CA ALA A 240 1.88 -4.60 8.88
C ALA A 240 1.65 -4.41 7.37
N ALA A 241 0.58 -3.68 7.00
CA ALA A 241 0.28 -3.40 5.60
C ALA A 241 1.38 -2.57 4.91
N ALA A 242 2.01 -1.62 5.60
CA ALA A 242 3.09 -0.82 5.03
C ALA A 242 4.33 -1.68 4.73
N TRP A 243 4.67 -2.58 5.62
CA TRP A 243 5.74 -3.56 5.41
C TRP A 243 5.44 -4.52 4.26
N TYR A 244 4.19 -4.97 4.12
CA TYR A 244 3.78 -5.80 3.00
C TYR A 244 3.97 -5.07 1.66
N TYR A 245 3.47 -3.84 1.51
CA TYR A 245 3.61 -3.08 0.27
C TYR A 245 5.06 -2.67 -0.01
N LEU A 246 5.86 -2.43 1.03
CA LEU A 246 7.30 -2.23 0.89
C LEU A 246 7.98 -3.48 0.32
N GLY A 247 7.65 -4.68 0.84
CA GLY A 247 8.15 -5.95 0.31
C GLY A 247 7.74 -6.16 -1.15
N GLU A 248 6.49 -5.84 -1.52
CA GLU A 248 6.01 -5.91 -2.91
C GLU A 248 6.83 -4.99 -3.83
N ALA A 249 7.04 -3.75 -3.43
CA ALA A 249 7.80 -2.79 -4.22
C ALA A 249 9.29 -3.17 -4.37
N LEU A 250 9.93 -3.61 -3.29
CA LEU A 250 11.33 -4.08 -3.32
C LEU A 250 11.49 -5.33 -4.18
N ASN A 251 10.53 -6.27 -4.13
CA ASN A 251 10.54 -7.45 -5.00
C ASN A 251 10.43 -7.08 -6.49
N HIS A 252 9.66 -6.05 -6.82
CA HIS A 252 9.60 -5.51 -8.19
C HIS A 252 10.90 -4.83 -8.63
N MET A 253 11.64 -4.28 -7.69
CA MET A 253 12.95 -3.66 -7.95
C MET A 253 14.11 -4.67 -7.92
N ASP A 254 13.84 -5.96 -7.79
CA ASP A 254 14.83 -7.03 -7.67
C ASP A 254 15.68 -7.00 -6.37
N ASP A 255 15.32 -6.17 -5.42
CA ASP A 255 15.89 -6.19 -4.07
C ASP A 255 15.25 -7.33 -3.25
N LEU A 256 15.69 -8.55 -3.56
CA LEU A 256 15.12 -9.78 -2.97
C LEU A 256 15.38 -9.85 -1.45
N ALA A 257 16.54 -9.39 -1.01
CA ALA A 257 16.88 -9.41 0.41
C ALA A 257 16.02 -8.43 1.21
N GLY A 258 15.88 -7.20 0.72
CA GLY A 258 15.01 -6.19 1.30
C GLY A 258 13.54 -6.61 1.27
N ALA A 259 13.08 -7.21 0.17
CA ALA A 259 11.72 -7.71 0.04
C ALA A 259 11.41 -8.81 1.07
N LEU A 260 12.33 -9.78 1.24
CA LEU A 260 12.17 -10.86 2.22
C LEU A 260 12.04 -10.30 3.64
N ALA A 261 12.95 -9.41 4.03
CA ALA A 261 12.94 -8.78 5.35
C ALA A 261 11.64 -7.99 5.60
N ALA A 262 11.16 -7.25 4.59
CA ALA A 262 9.92 -6.48 4.71
C ALA A 262 8.69 -7.39 4.85
N TYR A 263 8.59 -8.46 4.07
CA TYR A 263 7.50 -9.42 4.20
C TYR A 263 7.55 -10.19 5.53
N GLU A 264 8.74 -10.59 5.99
CA GLU A 264 8.92 -11.23 7.30
C GLU A 264 8.42 -10.31 8.41
N ARG A 265 8.76 -9.02 8.35
CA ARG A 265 8.26 -8.05 9.30
C ARG A 265 6.74 -7.89 9.24
N ALA A 266 6.14 -7.91 8.06
CA ALA A 266 4.69 -7.89 7.92
C ALA A 266 4.03 -9.13 8.57
N VAL A 267 4.65 -10.33 8.44
CA VAL A 267 4.16 -11.57 9.07
C VAL A 267 4.39 -11.57 10.58
N GLU A 268 5.49 -11.01 11.10
CA GLU A 268 5.69 -10.83 12.54
C GLU A 268 4.57 -9.99 13.17
N LEU A 269 4.20 -8.90 12.51
CA LEU A 269 3.14 -8.01 12.99
C LEU A 269 1.73 -8.60 12.79
N GLN A 270 1.54 -9.36 11.72
CA GLN A 270 0.26 -10.00 11.39
C GLN A 270 0.51 -11.44 10.91
N PRO A 271 0.62 -12.43 11.84
CA PRO A 271 0.97 -13.81 11.51
C PRO A 271 -0.01 -14.53 10.56
N ALA A 272 -1.27 -14.08 10.54
CA ALA A 272 -2.31 -14.61 9.66
C ALA A 272 -2.46 -13.84 8.34
N ASN A 273 -1.41 -13.19 7.85
CA ASN A 273 -1.42 -12.49 6.57
C ASN A 273 -1.02 -13.43 5.41
N PRO A 274 -1.99 -14.00 4.67
CA PRO A 274 -1.70 -14.96 3.62
C PRO A 274 -0.95 -14.32 2.45
N LYS A 275 -1.19 -13.03 2.16
CA LYS A 275 -0.51 -12.32 1.08
C LYS A 275 0.98 -12.12 1.35
N ALA A 276 1.34 -11.80 2.60
CA ALA A 276 2.74 -11.65 2.98
C ALA A 276 3.47 -13.00 2.96
N LEU A 277 2.84 -14.09 3.45
CA LEU A 277 3.38 -15.44 3.36
C LEU A 277 3.60 -15.89 1.91
N TYR A 278 2.65 -15.60 1.02
CA TYR A 278 2.80 -15.87 -0.41
C TYR A 278 3.93 -15.04 -1.03
N GLY A 279 4.05 -13.75 -0.64
CA GLY A 279 5.15 -12.89 -1.05
C GLY A 279 6.53 -13.44 -0.64
N ILE A 280 6.65 -13.95 0.59
CA ILE A 280 7.86 -14.63 1.06
C ILE A 280 8.17 -15.83 0.15
N GLY A 281 7.19 -16.68 -0.15
CA GLY A 281 7.35 -17.83 -1.04
C GLY A 281 7.91 -17.42 -2.40
N LYS A 282 7.33 -16.42 -3.05
CA LYS A 282 7.82 -15.89 -4.35
C LYS A 282 9.27 -15.39 -4.29
N VAL A 283 9.64 -14.71 -3.22
CA VAL A 283 11.02 -14.22 -3.04
C VAL A 283 11.97 -15.38 -2.81
N LEU A 284 11.59 -16.38 -2.02
CA LEU A 284 12.40 -17.58 -1.75
C LEU A 284 12.65 -18.41 -3.02
N ASP A 285 11.63 -18.56 -3.90
CA ASP A 285 11.81 -19.20 -5.20
C ASP A 285 12.87 -18.49 -6.05
N ARG A 286 12.80 -17.16 -6.11
CA ARG A 286 13.78 -16.34 -6.82
C ARG A 286 15.19 -16.41 -6.20
N LEU A 287 15.29 -16.68 -4.90
CA LEU A 287 16.53 -16.91 -4.18
C LEU A 287 17.02 -18.37 -4.28
N ASN A 288 16.37 -19.21 -5.11
CA ASN A 288 16.67 -20.63 -5.28
C ASN A 288 16.59 -21.44 -3.96
N ARG A 289 15.55 -21.16 -3.14
CA ARG A 289 15.24 -21.83 -1.86
C ARG A 289 13.86 -22.51 -1.91
N PRO A 290 13.63 -23.50 -2.81
CA PRO A 290 12.31 -24.04 -3.14
C PRO A 290 11.61 -24.75 -1.97
N ASP A 291 12.36 -25.42 -1.09
CA ASP A 291 11.76 -26.12 0.06
C ASP A 291 11.13 -25.14 1.04
N GLU A 292 11.80 -24.04 1.30
CA GLU A 292 11.29 -22.96 2.16
C GLU A 292 10.13 -22.23 1.49
N ALA A 293 10.20 -21.98 0.19
CA ALA A 293 9.09 -21.39 -0.58
C ALA A 293 7.83 -22.26 -0.48
N THR A 294 7.96 -23.56 -0.68
CA THR A 294 6.85 -24.53 -0.56
C THR A 294 6.21 -24.49 0.83
N ALA A 295 7.01 -24.39 1.89
CA ALA A 295 6.49 -24.25 3.26
C ALA A 295 5.68 -22.97 3.43
N MET A 296 6.13 -21.83 2.87
CA MET A 296 5.42 -20.55 2.95
C MET A 296 4.12 -20.56 2.14
N TYR A 297 4.10 -21.14 0.95
CA TYR A 297 2.89 -21.30 0.15
C TYR A 297 1.85 -22.18 0.86
N ARG A 298 2.26 -23.28 1.47
CA ARG A 298 1.38 -24.13 2.27
C ARG A 298 0.76 -23.34 3.42
N ARG A 299 1.57 -22.63 4.19
CA ARG A 299 1.11 -21.80 5.31
C ARG A 299 0.16 -20.70 4.84
N SER A 300 0.43 -20.07 3.69
CA SER A 300 -0.47 -19.08 3.09
C SER A 300 -1.86 -19.67 2.79
N ARG A 301 -1.91 -20.89 2.21
CA ARG A 301 -3.17 -21.60 1.91
C ARG A 301 -3.94 -21.98 3.16
N GLU A 302 -3.27 -22.45 4.19
CA GLU A 302 -3.89 -22.77 5.49
C GLU A 302 -4.59 -21.55 6.10
N MET A 303 -3.98 -20.35 5.98
CA MET A 303 -4.56 -19.09 6.47
C MET A 303 -5.77 -18.60 5.64
N THR A 304 -5.92 -19.04 4.40
CA THR A 304 -7.09 -18.71 3.57
C THR A 304 -8.27 -19.65 3.77
N GLY A 305 -8.18 -20.65 4.66
CA GLY A 305 -9.28 -21.57 4.99
C GLY A 305 -9.55 -22.61 3.91
N ARG A 306 -8.53 -23.07 3.22
CA ARG A 306 -8.61 -24.10 2.16
C ARG A 306 -7.69 -25.25 2.42
#